data_f50bd92e0ab7e695741f913ee2413348
#
_entry.id   f50bd92e0ab7e695741f913ee2413348
#
_cell.length_a   1.000
_cell.length_b   1.000
_cell.length_c   1.000
_cell.angle_alpha   90.00
_cell.angle_beta   90.00
_cell.angle_gamma   90.00
#
_symmetry.space_group_name_H-M   'P 1'
#
loop_
_entity.id
_entity.type
_entity.pdbx_description
1 polymer ?
#
loop_
_entity_poly.entity_id
_entity_poly.type
_entity_poly.pdbx_seq_one_letter_code
_entity_poly.pdbx_strand_id
1 'polypeptide(L)'
;MYDNIICAIGLGSRERAERLLRTSHALLSPDGELTVAHVIERFLSGRESPDEWTVSAITEAEEKLNALCRRLDITATIDVRMGTASTTLLTIAKERKADLIILATHTSDIIDRIFGSTVEYVIRHAECSVLVERADKSHDDIAGKADTAKKA
;
A
#
# COMPACT_ATOMS: atom_id res chain seq x y z
N MET A 1 -10.71 -12.89 -13.23
CA MET A 1 -9.49 -12.09 -13.30
C MET A 1 -9.86 -10.62 -13.48
N TYR A 2 -8.98 -9.74 -13.11
CA TYR A 2 -9.24 -8.29 -13.09
C TYR A 2 -8.38 -7.60 -14.14
N ASP A 3 -8.93 -6.57 -14.78
CA ASP A 3 -8.25 -5.88 -15.89
C ASP A 3 -7.48 -4.63 -15.42
N ASN A 4 -7.97 -3.96 -14.37
CA ASN A 4 -7.33 -2.76 -13.82
C ASN A 4 -7.21 -2.87 -12.30
N ILE A 5 -6.04 -3.25 -11.83
CA ILE A 5 -5.79 -3.44 -10.39
C ILE A 5 -5.01 -2.26 -9.82
N ILE A 6 -5.49 -1.72 -8.71
CA ILE A 6 -4.72 -0.82 -7.85
C ILE A 6 -4.18 -1.61 -6.66
N CYS A 7 -2.87 -1.72 -6.56
CA CYS A 7 -2.18 -2.31 -5.42
C CYS A 7 -1.65 -1.21 -4.51
N ALA A 8 -2.28 -1.03 -3.35
CA ALA A 8 -1.88 -0.02 -2.38
C ALA A 8 -0.74 -0.54 -1.49
N ILE A 9 0.43 0.06 -1.60
CA ILE A 9 1.64 -0.38 -0.90
C ILE A 9 2.11 0.67 0.09
N GLY A 10 2.32 0.24 1.35
CA GLY A 10 3.10 0.97 2.33
C GLY A 10 4.57 0.53 2.30
N LEU A 11 5.49 1.47 2.51
CA LEU A 11 6.92 1.20 2.49
C LEU A 11 7.51 0.74 3.83
N GLY A 12 6.68 0.53 4.85
CA GLY A 12 7.11 0.09 6.17
C GLY A 12 7.53 -1.38 6.27
N SER A 13 7.10 -2.23 5.34
CA SER A 13 7.45 -3.66 5.31
C SER A 13 7.63 -4.13 3.88
N ARG A 14 8.85 -4.50 3.55
CA ARG A 14 9.20 -5.06 2.24
C ARG A 14 8.49 -6.37 1.96
N GLU A 15 8.46 -7.25 2.93
CA GLU A 15 7.82 -8.57 2.83
C GLU A 15 6.32 -8.45 2.53
N ARG A 16 5.64 -7.55 3.21
CA ARG A 16 4.23 -7.27 2.95
C ARG A 16 3.99 -6.70 1.56
N ALA A 17 4.84 -5.77 1.13
CA ALA A 17 4.78 -5.19 -0.21
C ALA A 17 4.97 -6.25 -1.30
N GLU A 18 5.94 -7.14 -1.13
CA GLU A 18 6.16 -8.25 -2.06
C GLU A 18 4.94 -9.18 -2.17
N ARG A 19 4.35 -9.51 -1.04
CA ARG A 19 3.18 -10.38 -1.01
C ARG A 19 1.99 -9.75 -1.72
N LEU A 20 1.70 -8.47 -1.46
CA LEU A 20 0.66 -7.73 -2.17
C LEU A 20 0.89 -7.68 -3.69
N LEU A 21 2.12 -7.45 -4.12
CA LEU A 21 2.48 -7.44 -5.54
C LEU A 21 2.28 -8.81 -6.19
N ARG A 22 2.70 -9.88 -5.54
CA ARG A 22 2.49 -11.23 -6.05
C ARG A 22 1.01 -11.60 -6.15
N THR A 23 0.22 -11.26 -5.14
CA THR A 23 -1.24 -11.45 -5.15
C THR A 23 -1.88 -10.64 -6.28
N SER A 24 -1.49 -9.38 -6.44
CA SER A 24 -2.01 -8.52 -7.51
C SER A 24 -1.69 -9.07 -8.90
N HIS A 25 -0.45 -9.49 -9.09
CA HIS A 25 0.00 -10.06 -10.36
C HIS A 25 -0.74 -11.37 -10.70
N ALA A 26 -0.97 -12.22 -9.69
CA ALA A 26 -1.70 -13.48 -9.87
C ALA A 26 -3.18 -13.28 -10.25
N LEU A 27 -3.78 -12.18 -9.85
CA LEU A 27 -5.18 -11.84 -10.14
C LEU A 27 -5.37 -11.00 -11.39
N LEU A 28 -4.28 -10.52 -11.98
CA LEU A 28 -4.30 -9.67 -13.16
C LEU A 28 -4.60 -10.49 -14.42
N SER A 29 -5.49 -9.97 -15.26
CA SER A 29 -5.71 -10.52 -16.61
C SER A 29 -4.45 -10.41 -17.46
N PRO A 30 -4.25 -11.27 -18.48
CA PRO A 30 -3.06 -11.23 -19.33
C PRO A 30 -2.78 -9.87 -19.98
N ASP A 31 -3.82 -9.14 -20.36
CA ASP A 31 -3.73 -7.80 -20.96
C ASP A 31 -4.10 -6.69 -19.98
N GLY A 32 -4.19 -7.02 -18.69
CA GLY A 32 -4.58 -6.08 -17.65
C GLY A 32 -3.46 -5.12 -17.24
N GLU A 33 -3.84 -4.04 -16.59
CA GLU A 33 -2.92 -3.02 -16.07
C GLU A 33 -2.86 -3.07 -14.54
N LEU A 34 -1.65 -3.13 -14.01
CA LEU A 34 -1.38 -3.03 -12.58
C LEU A 34 -0.82 -1.65 -12.26
N THR A 35 -1.47 -0.94 -11.36
CA THR A 35 -0.95 0.30 -10.78
C THR A 35 -0.56 0.05 -9.33
N VAL A 36 0.69 0.32 -9.01
CA VAL A 36 1.19 0.32 -7.64
C VAL A 36 1.05 1.73 -7.08
N ALA A 37 0.18 1.89 -6.12
CA ALA A 37 -0.13 3.17 -5.51
C ALA A 37 0.51 3.27 -4.11
N HIS A 38 1.17 4.39 -3.86
CA HIS A 38 1.68 4.76 -2.54
C HIS A 38 1.29 6.19 -2.22
N VAL A 39 0.72 6.40 -1.05
CA VAL A 39 0.30 7.73 -0.59
C VAL A 39 1.16 8.13 0.60
N ILE A 40 1.84 9.25 0.45
CA ILE A 40 2.64 9.86 1.51
C ILE A 40 1.73 10.80 2.29
N GLU A 41 1.39 10.44 3.51
CA GLU A 41 0.61 11.29 4.40
C GLU A 41 1.53 12.31 5.07
N ARG A 42 1.15 13.57 4.95
CA ARG A 42 1.87 14.68 5.56
C ARG A 42 1.18 15.09 6.84
N PHE A 43 1.88 14.98 7.96
CA PHE A 43 1.49 15.68 9.16
C PHE A 43 1.81 17.16 8.98
N LEU A 44 0.78 18.00 8.86
CA LEU A 44 0.91 19.44 8.76
C LEU A 44 1.38 20.00 10.10
N SER A 45 2.66 20.00 10.35
CA SER A 45 3.24 20.94 11.31
C SER A 45 3.47 22.26 10.55
N GLY A 46 2.61 23.22 10.72
CA GLY A 46 2.42 24.53 10.12
C GLY A 46 3.60 25.39 9.65
N ARG A 47 4.66 24.84 9.22
CA ARG A 47 5.83 25.52 8.66
C ARG A 47 6.37 24.66 7.55
N GLU A 48 6.11 25.07 6.33
CA GLU A 48 7.12 24.86 5.31
C GLU A 48 6.59 24.95 3.89
N SER A 49 7.38 25.55 3.06
CA SER A 49 7.35 25.47 1.63
C SER A 49 7.43 23.99 1.19
N PRO A 50 6.43 23.47 0.46
CA PRO A 50 6.30 22.03 0.21
C PRO A 50 7.32 21.42 -0.74
N ASP A 51 8.10 22.22 -1.48
CA ASP A 51 8.49 21.83 -2.81
C ASP A 51 9.68 20.87 -2.87
N GLU A 52 10.80 21.12 -2.22
CA GLU A 52 11.98 20.26 -2.34
C GLU A 52 11.84 18.94 -1.59
N TRP A 53 11.32 18.97 -0.37
CA TRP A 53 11.12 17.77 0.43
C TRP A 53 10.06 16.84 -0.19
N THR A 54 8.98 17.41 -0.70
CA THR A 54 7.90 16.66 -1.34
C THR A 54 8.39 15.95 -2.59
N VAL A 55 9.11 16.65 -3.45
CA VAL A 55 9.68 16.06 -4.68
C VAL A 55 10.67 14.96 -4.33
N SER A 56 11.53 15.18 -3.35
CA SER A 56 12.50 14.19 -2.90
C SER A 56 11.84 12.94 -2.30
N ALA A 57 10.80 13.10 -1.49
CA ALA A 57 10.06 12.01 -0.89
C ALA A 57 9.31 11.16 -1.94
N ILE A 58 8.69 11.80 -2.91
CA ILE A 58 8.01 11.11 -4.02
C ILE A 58 9.02 10.35 -4.87
N THR A 59 10.11 10.97 -5.26
CA THR A 59 11.16 10.34 -6.07
C THR A 59 11.77 9.13 -5.36
N GLU A 60 12.07 9.24 -4.09
CA GLU A 60 12.60 8.13 -3.30
C GLU A 60 11.61 6.96 -3.22
N ALA A 61 10.33 7.24 -3.00
CA ALA A 61 9.29 6.22 -2.99
C ALA A 61 9.12 5.54 -4.35
N GLU A 62 9.11 6.32 -5.43
CA GLU A 62 9.05 5.79 -6.81
C GLU A 62 10.25 4.87 -7.12
N GLU A 63 11.45 5.26 -6.74
CA GLU A 63 12.66 4.44 -6.93
C GLU A 63 12.59 3.11 -6.19
N LYS A 64 12.14 3.13 -4.93
CA LYS A 64 11.96 1.92 -4.11
C LYS A 64 10.93 0.97 -4.72
N LEU A 65 9.79 1.49 -5.15
CA LEU A 65 8.72 0.70 -5.75
C LEU A 65 9.12 0.14 -7.11
N ASN A 66 9.77 0.93 -7.94
CA ASN A 66 10.31 0.46 -9.23
C ASN A 66 11.36 -0.66 -9.03
N ALA A 67 12.27 -0.51 -8.08
CA ALA A 67 13.26 -1.52 -7.75
C ALA A 67 12.61 -2.83 -7.27
N LEU A 68 11.56 -2.74 -6.47
CA LEU A 68 10.79 -3.88 -5.98
C LEU A 68 10.09 -4.62 -7.12
N CYS A 69 9.43 -3.90 -8.01
CA CYS A 69 8.77 -4.47 -9.19
C CYS A 69 9.77 -5.17 -10.11
N ARG A 70 10.91 -4.55 -10.39
CA ARG A 70 11.98 -5.17 -11.20
C ARG A 70 12.49 -6.44 -10.56
N ARG A 71 12.72 -6.45 -9.27
CA ARG A 71 13.20 -7.65 -8.55
C ARG A 71 12.22 -8.81 -8.61
N LEU A 72 10.94 -8.54 -8.63
CA LEU A 72 9.88 -9.54 -8.74
C LEU A 72 9.49 -9.89 -10.17
N ASP A 73 10.10 -9.23 -11.16
CA ASP A 73 9.75 -9.34 -12.58
C ASP A 73 8.25 -9.04 -12.83
N ILE A 74 7.76 -8.00 -12.17
CA ILE A 74 6.37 -7.54 -12.29
C ILE A 74 6.34 -6.19 -13.00
N THR A 75 5.61 -6.10 -14.10
CA THR A 75 5.36 -4.84 -14.81
C THR A 75 4.19 -4.11 -14.16
N ALA A 76 4.41 -2.88 -13.75
CA ALA A 76 3.40 -2.04 -13.13
C ALA A 76 3.67 -0.56 -13.38
N THR A 77 2.60 0.23 -13.38
CA THR A 77 2.69 1.68 -13.31
C THR A 77 2.83 2.10 -11.85
N ILE A 78 3.80 2.96 -11.55
CA ILE A 78 4.01 3.48 -10.21
C ILE A 78 3.31 4.83 -10.07
N ASP A 79 2.46 4.99 -9.07
CA ASP A 79 1.72 6.22 -8.79
C ASP A 79 1.89 6.60 -7.32
N VAL A 80 2.76 7.57 -7.06
CA VAL A 80 3.06 8.07 -5.72
C VAL A 80 2.48 9.47 -5.58
N ARG A 81 1.66 9.67 -4.57
CA ARG A 81 1.00 10.95 -4.30
C ARG A 81 1.12 11.35 -2.83
N MET A 82 1.04 12.66 -2.61
CA MET A 82 0.83 13.24 -1.28
C MET A 82 -0.65 13.38 -1.01
N GLY A 83 -1.07 13.13 0.21
CA GLY A 83 -2.45 13.35 0.62
C GLY A 83 -2.91 12.39 1.72
N THR A 84 -4.23 12.29 1.87
CA THR A 84 -4.86 11.31 2.74
C THR A 84 -4.96 9.98 2.02
N ALA A 85 -4.43 8.91 2.59
CA ALA A 85 -4.35 7.61 1.91
C ALA A 85 -5.71 7.12 1.38
N SER A 86 -6.75 7.16 2.19
CA SER A 86 -8.07 6.64 1.82
C SER A 86 -8.68 7.34 0.60
N THR A 87 -8.77 8.67 0.63
CA THR A 87 -9.37 9.45 -0.45
C THR A 87 -8.49 9.47 -1.70
N THR A 88 -7.17 9.50 -1.53
CA THR A 88 -6.22 9.48 -2.65
C THR A 88 -6.26 8.14 -3.39
N LEU A 89 -6.33 7.01 -2.68
CA LEU A 89 -6.48 5.70 -3.30
C LEU A 89 -7.78 5.58 -4.11
N LEU A 90 -8.88 6.10 -3.59
CA LEU A 90 -10.16 6.10 -4.33
C LEU A 90 -10.11 7.00 -5.56
N THR A 91 -9.41 8.12 -5.49
CA THR A 91 -9.17 9.00 -6.64
C THR A 91 -8.37 8.29 -7.72
N ILE A 92 -7.27 7.64 -7.37
CA ILE A 92 -6.46 6.85 -8.30
C ILE A 92 -7.30 5.74 -8.94
N ALA A 93 -8.07 5.01 -8.12
CA ALA A 93 -8.94 3.94 -8.60
C ALA A 93 -9.95 4.44 -9.63
N LYS A 94 -10.55 5.59 -9.39
CA LYS A 94 -11.50 6.21 -10.34
C LYS A 94 -10.81 6.66 -11.63
N GLU A 95 -9.69 7.34 -11.54
CA GLU A 95 -8.91 7.81 -12.70
C GLU A 95 -8.45 6.63 -13.59
N ARG A 96 -8.03 5.53 -12.95
CA ARG A 96 -7.55 4.32 -13.64
C ARG A 96 -8.66 3.36 -14.03
N LYS A 97 -9.91 3.66 -13.70
CA LYS A 97 -11.07 2.77 -13.92
C LYS A 97 -10.84 1.38 -13.32
N ALA A 98 -10.36 1.36 -12.09
CA ALA A 98 -10.04 0.12 -11.38
C ALA A 98 -11.27 -0.77 -11.20
N ASP A 99 -11.08 -2.06 -11.39
CA ASP A 99 -12.06 -3.10 -11.07
C ASP A 99 -11.67 -3.87 -9.79
N LEU A 100 -10.45 -3.67 -9.30
CA LEU A 100 -9.98 -4.20 -8.01
C LEU A 100 -9.02 -3.25 -7.31
N ILE A 101 -9.23 -3.03 -6.02
CA ILE A 101 -8.25 -2.42 -5.13
C ILE A 101 -7.75 -3.50 -4.17
N ILE A 102 -6.43 -3.66 -4.08
CA ILE A 102 -5.78 -4.57 -3.13
C ILE A 102 -5.01 -3.75 -2.11
N LEU A 103 -5.25 -4.01 -0.84
CA LEU A 103 -4.53 -3.37 0.26
C LEU A 103 -4.36 -4.32 1.45
N ALA A 104 -3.44 -4.02 2.35
CA ALA A 104 -3.21 -4.82 3.54
C ALA A 104 -3.72 -4.12 4.81
N THR A 105 -4.08 -4.93 5.80
CA THR A 105 -4.31 -4.42 7.14
C THR A 105 -2.99 -4.10 7.81
N HIS A 106 -2.94 -3.03 8.61
CA HIS A 106 -1.87 -2.85 9.57
C HIS A 106 -2.09 -3.81 10.75
N THR A 107 -1.06 -4.56 11.10
CA THR A 107 -1.04 -5.27 12.36
C THR A 107 -0.67 -4.29 13.46
N SER A 108 -1.65 -3.81 14.19
CA SER A 108 -1.41 -3.41 15.56
C SER A 108 -1.93 -4.52 16.46
N ASP A 109 -1.15 -4.92 17.43
CA ASP A 109 -1.43 -5.98 18.39
C ASP A 109 -2.68 -5.78 19.25
N ILE A 110 -3.48 -4.80 18.94
CA ILE A 110 -4.62 -4.41 19.74
C ILE A 110 -5.89 -4.70 18.97
N ILE A 111 -6.48 -5.83 19.32
CA ILE A 111 -7.87 -6.19 19.05
C ILE A 111 -8.15 -6.69 17.62
N ASP A 112 -8.35 -7.95 17.55
CA ASP A 112 -8.72 -8.84 16.43
C ASP A 112 -9.89 -8.40 15.51
N ARG A 113 -10.35 -7.17 15.54
CA ARG A 113 -11.61 -6.78 14.88
C ARG A 113 -11.63 -5.43 14.16
N ILE A 114 -10.58 -4.63 14.21
CA ILE A 114 -10.61 -3.30 13.62
C ILE A 114 -9.67 -3.25 12.42
N PHE A 115 -10.24 -3.13 11.23
CA PHE A 115 -9.51 -2.67 10.06
C PHE A 115 -9.06 -1.23 10.33
N GLY A 116 -7.82 -0.87 9.94
CA GLY A 116 -7.37 0.51 10.02
C GLY A 116 -8.31 1.47 9.27
N SER A 117 -8.28 2.74 9.63
CA SER A 117 -9.18 3.77 9.07
C SER A 117 -9.15 3.84 7.54
N THR A 118 -7.99 3.66 6.93
CA THR A 118 -7.83 3.64 5.46
C THR A 118 -8.59 2.47 4.83
N VAL A 119 -8.40 1.26 5.34
CA VAL A 119 -9.06 0.06 4.84
C VAL A 119 -10.57 0.18 4.98
N GLU A 120 -11.04 0.60 6.13
CA GLU A 120 -12.47 0.77 6.41
C GLU A 120 -13.12 1.79 5.49
N TYR A 121 -12.47 2.91 5.27
CA TYR A 121 -12.96 3.94 4.37
C TYR A 121 -13.00 3.46 2.91
N VAL A 122 -11.96 2.79 2.44
CA VAL A 122 -11.91 2.23 1.07
C VAL A 122 -13.00 1.19 0.87
N ILE A 123 -13.21 0.27 1.81
CA ILE A 123 -14.28 -0.74 1.73
C ILE A 123 -15.65 -0.08 1.60
N ARG A 124 -15.90 0.99 2.33
CA ARG A 124 -17.20 1.68 2.33
C ARG A 124 -17.48 2.49 1.08
N HIS A 125 -16.45 3.02 0.44
CA HIS A 125 -16.61 4.03 -0.62
C HIS A 125 -16.10 3.58 -1.99
N ALA A 126 -15.43 2.44 -2.10
CA ALA A 126 -14.98 1.92 -3.38
C ALA A 126 -16.16 1.55 -4.28
N GLU A 127 -16.06 1.91 -5.55
CA GLU A 127 -17.02 1.52 -6.59
C GLU A 127 -16.65 0.21 -7.30
N CYS A 128 -15.57 -0.44 -6.86
CA CYS A 128 -15.05 -1.69 -7.38
C CYS A 128 -14.83 -2.71 -6.27
N SER A 129 -14.41 -3.91 -6.63
CA SER A 129 -14.03 -4.94 -5.66
C SER A 129 -12.84 -4.50 -4.81
N VAL A 130 -12.83 -4.90 -3.56
CA VAL A 130 -11.73 -4.63 -2.62
C VAL A 130 -11.27 -5.95 -2.00
N LEU A 131 -9.99 -6.24 -2.17
CA LEU A 131 -9.33 -7.37 -1.51
C LEU A 131 -8.45 -6.85 -0.38
N VAL A 132 -8.73 -7.30 0.83
CA VAL A 132 -7.94 -6.95 2.01
C VAL A 132 -7.08 -8.14 2.39
N GLU A 133 -5.77 -8.00 2.23
CA GLU A 133 -4.81 -8.99 2.67
C GLU A 133 -4.47 -8.79 4.14
N ARG A 134 -4.65 -9.85 4.91
CA ARG A 134 -4.32 -9.81 6.34
C ARG A 134 -2.83 -10.07 6.55
N ALA A 135 -2.23 -9.32 7.45
CA ALA A 135 -0.87 -9.60 7.86
C ALA A 135 -0.79 -10.94 8.60
N ASP A 136 0.30 -11.66 8.36
CA ASP A 136 0.53 -12.96 8.97
C ASP A 136 0.90 -12.80 10.46
N LYS A 137 0.13 -13.42 11.34
CA LYS A 137 0.37 -13.36 12.79
C LYS A 137 1.73 -13.96 13.21
N SER A 138 2.31 -14.82 12.38
CA SER A 138 3.51 -15.58 12.73
C SER A 138 4.83 -14.79 12.70
N HIS A 139 4.89 -13.68 11.97
CA HIS A 139 6.13 -12.90 11.81
C HIS A 139 6.23 -11.71 12.77
N ASP A 140 5.11 -11.09 13.11
CA ASP A 140 5.07 -9.95 14.03
C ASP A 140 5.27 -10.41 15.50
N ASP A 141 4.84 -11.62 15.86
CA ASP A 141 5.07 -12.22 17.17
C ASP A 141 6.56 -12.49 17.44
N ILE A 142 7.35 -12.75 16.41
CA ILE A 142 8.80 -13.00 16.55
C ILE A 142 9.57 -11.69 16.75
N ALA A 143 9.18 -10.63 16.06
CA ALA A 143 9.80 -9.31 16.22
C ALA A 143 9.48 -8.69 17.59
N GLY A 144 8.25 -8.83 18.08
CA GLY A 144 7.84 -8.34 19.39
C GLY A 144 8.52 -9.08 20.56
N LYS A 145 8.79 -10.37 20.40
CA LYS A 145 9.51 -11.17 21.42
C LYS A 145 11.02 -10.90 21.45
N ALA A 146 11.62 -10.53 20.33
CA ALA A 146 13.04 -10.18 20.28
C ALA A 146 13.33 -8.86 21.00
N ASP A 147 12.41 -7.90 20.97
CA ASP A 147 12.56 -6.60 21.62
C ASP A 147 12.34 -6.68 23.14
N THR A 148 11.47 -7.57 23.61
CA THR A 148 11.28 -7.82 25.04
C THR A 148 12.44 -8.63 25.66
N ALA A 149 13.09 -9.49 24.91
CA ALA A 149 14.25 -10.24 25.39
C ALA A 149 15.52 -9.38 25.53
N LYS A 150 15.62 -8.27 24.81
CA LYS A 150 16.75 -7.30 24.92
C LYS A 150 16.64 -6.30 26.08
N LYS A 151 15.47 -6.19 26.72
CA LYS A 151 15.21 -5.31 27.86
C LYS A 151 15.25 -6.02 29.22
N ALA A 152 15.42 -7.29 29.23
CA ALA A 152 15.68 -8.09 30.41
C ALA A 152 17.16 -8.49 30.44
#